data_0df9df4380ceb69375dc9f48187178b6
#
_entry.id   0df9df4380ceb69375dc9f48187178b6
#
_cell.length_a   1.000
_cell.length_b   1.000
_cell.length_c   1.000
_cell.angle_alpha   90.00
_cell.angle_beta   90.00
_cell.angle_gamma   90.00
#
_symmetry.space_group_name_H-M   'P 1'
#
loop_
_entity.id
_entity.type
_entity.pdbx_description
1 polymer ?
#
loop_
_entity_poly.entity_id
_entity_poly.type
_entity_poly.pdbx_seq_one_letter_code
_entity_poly.pdbx_strand_id
1 'polypeptide(L)'
;MAFGTTAAGTITKEQTLLSIRRLPVAASTNIAKGNVLEQDAGGDLIVSPVGRTAEVNHYVALEAVDNSSGADGALHVPVAVAGHFVTVVADGAIRPGTAVVISGSTAGQVIAYVASSHAKNQVVGIYWGKEGGIVAKAAGSPYLESFTDAADFSPADAADGDVIEVQLVD
;
A
#
# COMPACT_ATOMS: atom_id res chain seq x y z
N MET A 1 -10.00 22.57 -9.71
CA MET A 1 -10.38 21.65 -8.64
C MET A 1 -9.10 21.02 -8.14
N ALA A 2 -8.74 21.20 -6.89
CA ALA A 2 -7.69 20.41 -6.29
C ALA A 2 -8.26 19.00 -6.10
N PHE A 3 -7.65 18.01 -6.72
CA PHE A 3 -7.93 16.62 -6.38
C PHE A 3 -7.43 16.44 -4.95
N GLY A 4 -8.35 16.09 -4.05
CA GLY A 4 -7.98 15.84 -2.66
C GLY A 4 -6.96 14.69 -2.59
N THR A 5 -6.03 14.79 -1.67
CA THR A 5 -5.12 13.69 -1.36
C THR A 5 -5.94 12.54 -0.77
N THR A 6 -5.88 11.34 -1.38
CA THR A 6 -6.54 10.15 -0.84
C THR A 6 -5.68 9.61 0.32
N ALA A 7 -6.29 9.25 1.42
CA ALA A 7 -5.57 8.71 2.56
C ALA A 7 -5.09 7.27 2.27
N ALA A 8 -3.99 6.86 2.88
CA ALA A 8 -3.54 5.47 2.84
C ALA A 8 -4.68 4.50 3.26
N GLY A 9 -4.66 3.28 2.77
CA GLY A 9 -5.71 2.29 2.99
C GLY A 9 -7.01 2.56 2.22
N THR A 10 -6.96 3.34 1.15
CA THR A 10 -8.11 3.54 0.27
C THR A 10 -8.01 2.60 -0.93
N ILE A 11 -9.12 1.92 -1.25
CA ILE A 11 -9.24 1.18 -2.53
C ILE A 11 -9.53 2.19 -3.61
N THR A 12 -8.62 2.32 -4.57
CA THR A 12 -8.73 3.30 -5.66
C THR A 12 -9.42 2.72 -6.88
N LYS A 13 -9.26 1.41 -7.09
CA LYS A 13 -9.95 0.66 -8.15
C LYS A 13 -10.37 -0.68 -7.59
N GLU A 14 -11.65 -0.96 -7.64
CA GLU A 14 -12.23 -2.22 -7.20
C GLU A 14 -12.55 -3.08 -8.42
N GLN A 15 -12.07 -4.33 -8.41
CA GLN A 15 -12.53 -5.31 -9.37
C GLN A 15 -13.86 -5.91 -8.88
N THR A 16 -14.82 -6.03 -9.76
CA THR A 16 -16.23 -6.36 -9.45
C THR A 16 -16.44 -7.68 -8.69
N LEU A 17 -15.42 -8.54 -8.58
CA LEU A 17 -15.48 -9.84 -7.90
C LEU A 17 -14.70 -9.90 -6.59
N LEU A 18 -14.00 -8.83 -6.22
CA LEU A 18 -13.20 -8.80 -4.99
C LEU A 18 -14.03 -8.22 -3.84
N SER A 19 -14.21 -8.99 -2.80
CA SER A 19 -14.91 -8.55 -1.59
C SER A 19 -13.93 -8.11 -0.52
N ILE A 20 -14.23 -6.99 0.14
CA ILE A 20 -13.55 -6.60 1.38
C ILE A 20 -13.78 -7.68 2.44
N ARG A 21 -12.72 -8.13 3.07
CA ARG A 21 -12.77 -9.09 4.17
C ARG A 21 -12.58 -8.36 5.50
N ARG A 22 -13.22 -8.86 6.54
CA ARG A 22 -12.94 -8.47 7.92
C ARG A 22 -12.20 -9.63 8.59
N LEU A 23 -10.98 -9.36 9.04
CA LEU A 23 -10.12 -10.38 9.65
C LEU A 23 -9.81 -9.99 11.10
N PRO A 24 -9.61 -11.00 11.97
CA PRO A 24 -9.31 -10.77 13.38
C PRO A 24 -7.94 -10.12 13.55
N VAL A 25 -7.78 -9.33 14.61
CA VAL A 25 -6.55 -8.61 14.95
C VAL A 25 -5.92 -9.24 16.18
N ALA A 26 -4.62 -9.51 16.14
CA ALA A 26 -3.85 -10.07 17.25
C ALA A 26 -3.87 -9.14 18.47
N ALA A 27 -3.70 -9.72 19.65
CA ALA A 27 -3.52 -8.98 20.90
C ALA A 27 -2.34 -8.01 20.82
N SER A 28 -2.38 -6.96 21.59
CA SER A 28 -1.29 -5.97 21.69
C SER A 28 -0.90 -5.31 20.36
N THR A 29 -1.80 -5.29 19.38
CA THR A 29 -1.56 -4.76 18.03
C THR A 29 -2.32 -3.46 17.83
N ASN A 30 -1.61 -2.44 17.33
CA ASN A 30 -2.19 -1.18 16.87
C ASN A 30 -1.97 -1.05 15.35
N ILE A 31 -3.06 -1.04 14.60
CA ILE A 31 -3.08 -0.97 13.14
C ILE A 31 -3.49 0.43 12.72
N ALA A 32 -2.66 1.10 11.94
CA ALA A 32 -3.05 2.32 11.25
C ALA A 32 -3.68 1.97 9.88
N LYS A 33 -4.60 2.82 9.44
CA LYS A 33 -5.13 2.73 8.08
C LYS A 33 -3.99 2.83 7.06
N GLY A 34 -3.96 1.93 6.08
CA GLY A 34 -2.91 1.85 5.06
C GLY A 34 -1.68 1.03 5.45
N ASN A 35 -1.62 0.51 6.68
CA ASN A 35 -0.58 -0.46 7.01
C ASN A 35 -0.71 -1.73 6.18
N VAL A 36 0.42 -2.24 5.71
CA VAL A 36 0.50 -3.60 5.19
C VAL A 36 0.54 -4.56 6.36
N LEU A 37 -0.29 -5.59 6.30
CA LEU A 37 -0.54 -6.56 7.35
C LEU A 37 -0.21 -7.96 6.88
N GLU A 38 0.07 -8.84 7.82
CA GLU A 38 0.20 -10.28 7.62
C GLU A 38 -0.53 -11.04 8.75
N GLN A 39 -0.75 -12.33 8.56
CA GLN A 39 -1.26 -13.18 9.63
C GLN A 39 -0.10 -13.74 10.46
N ASP A 40 -0.27 -13.73 11.77
CA ASP A 40 0.62 -14.43 12.68
C ASP A 40 0.38 -15.96 12.67
N ALA A 41 1.07 -16.69 13.53
CA ALA A 41 0.92 -18.14 13.64
C ALA A 41 -0.48 -18.59 14.11
N GLY A 42 -1.23 -17.71 14.77
CA GLY A 42 -2.62 -17.93 15.21
C GLY A 42 -3.64 -17.66 14.12
N GLY A 43 -3.23 -16.98 13.05
CA GLY A 43 -4.11 -16.53 11.96
C GLY A 43 -4.68 -15.13 12.17
N ASP A 44 -4.29 -14.44 13.24
CA ASP A 44 -4.69 -13.07 13.52
C ASP A 44 -3.77 -12.07 12.82
N LEU A 45 -4.31 -10.89 12.47
CA LEU A 45 -3.56 -9.87 11.75
C LEU A 45 -2.63 -9.10 12.67
N ILE A 46 -1.39 -8.94 12.20
CA ILE A 46 -0.37 -8.04 12.76
C ILE A 46 0.09 -7.07 11.68
N VAL A 47 0.68 -5.95 12.09
CA VAL A 47 1.41 -5.08 11.16
C VAL A 47 2.64 -5.84 10.68
N SER A 48 2.83 -5.95 9.37
CA SER A 48 3.97 -6.67 8.80
C SER A 48 5.28 -6.10 9.35
N PRO A 49 6.10 -6.93 10.00
CA PRO A 49 7.33 -6.47 10.65
C PRO A 49 8.37 -6.01 9.62
N VAL A 50 9.29 -5.17 10.05
CA VAL A 50 10.39 -4.67 9.21
C VAL A 50 11.24 -5.80 8.65
N GLY A 51 11.68 -5.65 7.39
CA GLY A 51 12.60 -6.58 6.75
C GLY A 51 12.05 -8.00 6.61
N ARG A 52 10.75 -8.16 6.50
CA ARG A 52 10.11 -9.47 6.36
C ARG A 52 10.69 -10.24 5.18
N THR A 53 11.18 -11.45 5.44
CA THR A 53 11.79 -12.34 4.45
C THR A 53 10.95 -13.59 4.15
N ALA A 54 9.96 -13.89 5.00
CA ALA A 54 9.10 -15.05 4.80
C ALA A 54 8.04 -14.76 3.73
N GLU A 55 7.63 -15.82 3.04
CA GLU A 55 6.46 -15.80 2.16
C GLU A 55 5.20 -15.80 3.01
N VAL A 56 4.39 -14.78 2.86
CA VAL A 56 3.14 -14.60 3.59
C VAL A 56 2.12 -13.90 2.69
N ASN A 57 0.84 -14.13 2.95
CA ASN A 57 -0.21 -13.35 2.32
C ASN A 57 -0.21 -11.94 2.90
N HIS A 58 -0.19 -10.95 2.04
CA HIS A 58 -0.24 -9.55 2.42
C HIS A 58 -1.66 -9.00 2.31
N TYR A 59 -2.02 -8.16 3.27
CA TYR A 59 -3.28 -7.44 3.34
C TYR A 59 -2.98 -5.95 3.55
N VAL A 60 -3.93 -5.08 3.24
CA VAL A 60 -3.80 -3.66 3.58
C VAL A 60 -5.01 -3.24 4.41
N ALA A 61 -4.76 -2.60 5.55
CA ALA A 61 -5.80 -2.08 6.43
C ALA A 61 -6.59 -0.94 5.79
N LEU A 62 -7.90 -1.06 5.72
CA LEU A 62 -8.81 -0.02 5.21
C LEU A 62 -9.29 0.93 6.31
N GLU A 63 -9.15 0.53 7.57
CA GLU A 63 -9.47 1.32 8.76
C GLU A 63 -8.37 1.17 9.80
N ALA A 64 -8.28 2.12 10.72
CA ALA A 64 -7.43 2.00 11.89
C ALA A 64 -8.13 1.17 12.97
N VAL A 65 -7.38 0.28 13.65
CA VAL A 65 -7.89 -0.53 14.76
C VAL A 65 -6.83 -0.58 15.87
N ASP A 66 -7.21 -0.25 17.08
CA ASP A 66 -6.35 -0.34 18.26
C ASP A 66 -6.80 -1.52 19.15
N ASN A 67 -6.08 -2.63 19.07
CA ASN A 67 -6.23 -3.82 19.92
C ASN A 67 -5.08 -3.95 20.93
N SER A 68 -4.42 -2.84 21.28
CA SER A 68 -3.25 -2.83 22.16
C SER A 68 -3.51 -3.39 23.57
N SER A 69 -4.76 -3.33 24.02
CA SER A 69 -5.20 -3.86 25.33
C SER A 69 -6.19 -5.03 25.24
N GLY A 70 -6.54 -5.46 24.01
CA GLY A 70 -7.48 -6.55 23.77
C GLY A 70 -6.83 -7.93 23.69
N ALA A 71 -7.65 -8.97 23.64
CA ALA A 71 -7.23 -10.34 23.34
C ALA A 71 -7.15 -10.58 21.83
N ASP A 72 -6.55 -11.70 21.43
CA ASP A 72 -6.55 -12.17 20.04
C ASP A 72 -7.99 -12.29 19.52
N GLY A 73 -8.21 -11.76 18.33
CA GLY A 73 -9.50 -11.80 17.65
C GLY A 73 -10.61 -10.93 18.29
N ALA A 74 -10.32 -10.17 19.36
CA ALA A 74 -11.33 -9.31 20.00
C ALA A 74 -11.86 -8.22 19.06
N LEU A 75 -11.02 -7.71 18.18
CA LEU A 75 -11.37 -6.74 17.16
C LEU A 75 -11.10 -7.28 15.76
N HIS A 76 -11.79 -6.73 14.77
CA HIS A 76 -11.63 -7.08 13.36
C HIS A 76 -11.38 -5.84 12.54
N VAL A 77 -10.49 -5.93 11.56
CA VAL A 77 -10.18 -4.85 10.62
C VAL A 77 -10.63 -5.23 9.21
N PRO A 78 -11.28 -4.31 8.47
CA PRO A 78 -11.53 -4.52 7.05
C PRO A 78 -10.22 -4.38 6.27
N VAL A 79 -9.96 -5.31 5.36
CA VAL A 79 -8.72 -5.38 4.60
C VAL A 79 -8.96 -5.49 3.11
N ALA A 80 -8.05 -4.89 2.34
CA ALA A 80 -7.85 -5.20 0.93
C ALA A 80 -6.99 -6.46 0.80
N VAL A 81 -7.30 -7.27 -0.20
CA VAL A 81 -6.63 -8.54 -0.53
C VAL A 81 -6.01 -8.44 -1.93
N ALA A 82 -5.24 -9.45 -2.32
CA ALA A 82 -4.66 -9.56 -3.66
C ALA A 82 -5.67 -9.24 -4.78
N GLY A 83 -5.20 -8.50 -5.78
CA GLY A 83 -6.00 -7.98 -6.88
C GLY A 83 -6.58 -6.58 -6.67
N HIS A 84 -6.72 -6.10 -5.43
CA HIS A 84 -7.16 -4.73 -5.18
C HIS A 84 -6.07 -3.70 -5.52
N PHE A 85 -6.51 -2.55 -6.03
CA PHE A 85 -5.71 -1.32 -6.07
C PHE A 85 -5.99 -0.55 -4.78
N VAL A 86 -4.98 -0.33 -3.99
CA VAL A 86 -5.10 0.27 -2.66
C VAL A 86 -3.92 1.19 -2.39
N THR A 87 -4.14 2.18 -1.55
CA THR A 87 -3.10 3.12 -1.18
C THR A 87 -2.35 2.68 0.08
N VAL A 88 -1.02 2.73 0.01
CA VAL A 88 -0.09 2.44 1.10
C VAL A 88 0.92 3.57 1.24
N VAL A 89 1.70 3.57 2.32
CA VAL A 89 2.76 4.57 2.54
C VAL A 89 4.10 4.02 2.04
N ALA A 90 4.80 4.81 1.24
CA ALA A 90 6.16 4.54 0.80
C ALA A 90 7.16 4.92 1.90
N ASP A 91 8.18 4.08 2.12
CA ASP A 91 9.32 4.33 2.99
C ASP A 91 10.59 4.46 2.11
N GLY A 92 10.66 5.56 1.37
CA GLY A 92 11.74 5.86 0.44
C GLY A 92 11.31 6.02 -1.02
N ALA A 93 12.29 6.21 -1.89
CA ALA A 93 12.07 6.46 -3.30
C ALA A 93 11.61 5.20 -4.04
N ILE A 94 10.46 5.26 -4.73
CA ILE A 94 9.90 4.16 -5.52
C ILE A 94 9.49 4.70 -6.88
N ARG A 95 9.95 4.05 -7.96
CA ARG A 95 9.54 4.37 -9.33
C ARG A 95 8.22 3.68 -9.70
N PRO A 96 7.37 4.35 -10.46
CA PRO A 96 6.19 3.71 -11.03
C PRO A 96 6.54 2.47 -11.87
N GLY A 97 5.68 1.46 -11.82
CA GLY A 97 5.93 0.16 -12.45
C GLY A 97 6.85 -0.77 -11.65
N THR A 98 7.40 -0.31 -10.52
CA THR A 98 8.26 -1.13 -9.67
C THR A 98 7.44 -2.01 -8.72
N ALA A 99 7.84 -3.27 -8.56
CA ALA A 99 7.34 -4.12 -7.48
C ALA A 99 7.77 -3.56 -6.12
N VAL A 100 6.92 -3.70 -5.12
CA VAL A 100 7.18 -3.23 -3.75
C VAL A 100 7.19 -4.38 -2.76
N VAL A 101 7.98 -4.23 -1.72
CA VAL A 101 8.14 -5.17 -0.59
C VAL A 101 7.99 -4.42 0.72
N ILE A 102 7.86 -5.15 1.83
CA ILE A 102 7.84 -4.53 3.17
C ILE A 102 9.15 -3.80 3.45
N SER A 103 9.03 -2.61 4.03
CA SER A 103 10.19 -1.81 4.43
C SER A 103 11.09 -2.54 5.42
N GLY A 104 12.41 -2.31 5.29
CA GLY A 104 13.41 -2.74 6.26
C GLY A 104 13.53 -1.85 7.50
N SER A 105 12.90 -0.66 7.49
CA SER A 105 13.02 0.36 8.54
C SER A 105 11.70 0.69 9.22
N THR A 106 10.58 0.65 8.51
CA THR A 106 9.27 1.04 9.03
C THR A 106 8.22 -0.05 8.83
N ALA A 107 7.71 -0.61 9.92
CA ALA A 107 6.69 -1.66 9.87
C ALA A 107 5.42 -1.20 9.14
N GLY A 108 4.84 -2.07 8.32
CA GLY A 108 3.59 -1.80 7.59
C GLY A 108 3.71 -0.82 6.41
N GLN A 109 4.91 -0.34 6.10
CA GLN A 109 5.19 0.49 4.93
C GLN A 109 5.94 -0.31 3.85
N VAL A 110 6.05 0.24 2.66
CA VAL A 110 6.66 -0.45 1.52
C VAL A 110 7.86 0.32 0.95
N ILE A 111 8.83 -0.45 0.41
CA ILE A 111 9.98 0.06 -0.35
C ILE A 111 10.04 -0.60 -1.73
N ALA A 112 10.88 -0.06 -2.60
CA ALA A 112 11.13 -0.66 -3.91
C ALA A 112 11.76 -2.06 -3.78
N TYR A 113 11.26 -3.01 -4.56
CA TYR A 113 11.91 -4.32 -4.71
C TYR A 113 13.27 -4.18 -5.39
N VAL A 114 14.29 -4.80 -4.81
CA VAL A 114 15.65 -4.88 -5.36
C VAL A 114 16.05 -6.34 -5.46
N ALA A 115 16.25 -6.86 -6.67
CA ALA A 115 16.47 -8.28 -6.93
C ALA A 115 17.70 -8.87 -6.24
N SER A 116 18.72 -8.05 -5.90
CA SER A 116 19.90 -8.48 -5.16
C SER A 116 19.67 -8.62 -3.65
N SER A 117 18.57 -8.06 -3.13
CA SER A 117 18.31 -7.97 -1.68
C SER A 117 16.99 -8.60 -1.25
N HIS A 118 16.07 -8.81 -2.19
CA HIS A 118 14.73 -9.32 -1.91
C HIS A 118 14.41 -10.53 -2.77
N ALA A 119 13.73 -11.51 -2.21
CA ALA A 119 13.20 -12.65 -2.95
C ALA A 119 11.88 -12.25 -3.64
N LYS A 120 11.55 -12.89 -4.76
CA LYS A 120 10.31 -12.60 -5.51
C LYS A 120 9.03 -12.85 -4.72
N ASN A 121 9.05 -13.80 -3.81
CA ASN A 121 7.93 -14.15 -2.94
C ASN A 121 7.70 -13.17 -1.78
N GLN A 122 8.49 -12.11 -1.68
CA GLN A 122 8.32 -11.01 -0.72
C GLN A 122 7.53 -9.84 -1.30
N VAL A 123 7.17 -9.91 -2.59
CA VAL A 123 6.47 -8.82 -3.28
C VAL A 123 5.07 -8.67 -2.73
N VAL A 124 4.77 -7.48 -2.19
CA VAL A 124 3.43 -7.08 -1.72
C VAL A 124 2.54 -6.70 -2.90
N GLY A 125 3.11 -6.02 -3.89
CA GLY A 125 2.35 -5.53 -5.02
C GLY A 125 3.20 -4.75 -6.02
N ILE A 126 2.52 -4.10 -6.97
CA ILE A 126 3.13 -3.26 -8.00
C ILE A 126 2.66 -1.83 -7.82
N TYR A 127 3.60 -0.90 -7.71
CA TYR A 127 3.32 0.53 -7.64
C TYR A 127 2.92 1.06 -9.02
N TRP A 128 1.73 1.66 -9.11
CA TRP A 128 1.20 2.20 -10.37
C TRP A 128 1.37 3.71 -10.51
N GLY A 129 1.53 4.44 -9.42
CA GLY A 129 1.72 5.88 -9.42
C GLY A 129 1.47 6.48 -8.03
N LYS A 130 1.82 7.76 -7.85
CA LYS A 130 1.31 8.52 -6.71
C LYS A 130 -0.19 8.62 -6.83
N GLU A 131 -0.83 8.63 -5.67
CA GLU A 131 -2.24 8.89 -5.60
C GLU A 131 -2.62 10.14 -6.39
N GLY A 132 -3.69 9.95 -7.19
CA GLY A 132 -4.12 10.98 -8.12
C GLY A 132 -3.50 10.90 -9.51
N GLY A 133 -2.50 10.04 -9.76
CA GLY A 133 -1.98 9.61 -11.08
C GLY A 133 -1.76 10.68 -12.15
N ILE A 134 -2.15 11.91 -11.84
CA ILE A 134 -2.03 13.05 -12.72
C ILE A 134 -0.81 13.81 -12.23
N VAL A 135 0.23 13.73 -13.01
CA VAL A 135 1.37 14.64 -12.88
C VAL A 135 0.82 16.04 -12.66
N ALA A 136 1.24 16.67 -11.57
CA ALA A 136 0.92 18.08 -11.38
C ALA A 136 1.55 18.83 -12.56
N LYS A 137 0.72 19.20 -13.52
CA LYS A 137 1.17 20.02 -14.63
C LYS A 137 1.64 21.35 -14.09
N ALA A 138 2.74 21.85 -14.65
CA ALA A 138 3.28 23.16 -14.30
C ALA A 138 2.15 24.20 -14.29
N ALA A 139 2.14 25.06 -13.30
CA ALA A 139 1.12 26.08 -13.13
C ALA A 139 0.91 26.88 -14.43
N GLY A 140 -0.30 26.86 -14.96
CA GLY A 140 -0.70 27.63 -16.16
C GLY A 140 -1.02 26.83 -17.39
N SER A 141 -0.93 25.50 -17.36
CA SER A 141 -1.32 24.69 -18.52
C SER A 141 -2.74 24.14 -18.38
N PRO A 142 -3.63 24.36 -19.34
CA PRO A 142 -4.98 23.81 -19.30
C PRO A 142 -4.93 22.26 -19.36
N TYR A 143 -5.88 21.64 -18.68
CA TYR A 143 -6.08 20.21 -18.71
C TYR A 143 -6.14 19.67 -20.13
N LEU A 144 -5.42 18.61 -20.40
CA LEU A 144 -5.61 17.69 -21.52
C LEU A 144 -5.39 18.23 -22.94
N GLU A 145 -4.93 19.45 -23.16
CA GLU A 145 -4.87 20.00 -24.51
C GLU A 145 -3.59 19.73 -25.28
N SER A 146 -2.56 19.18 -24.69
CA SER A 146 -1.42 18.71 -25.45
C SER A 146 -0.68 17.55 -24.78
N PHE A 147 -0.95 16.35 -25.23
CA PHE A 147 -0.13 15.18 -24.99
C PHE A 147 1.14 15.19 -25.83
N THR A 148 1.81 16.30 -25.94
CA THR A 148 2.98 16.46 -26.80
C THR A 148 4.30 16.24 -26.09
N ASP A 149 4.28 16.17 -24.77
CA ASP A 149 5.51 15.97 -24.00
C ASP A 149 5.44 14.67 -23.17
N ALA A 150 6.30 13.71 -23.49
CA ALA A 150 6.39 12.45 -22.75
C ALA A 150 6.75 12.68 -21.26
N ALA A 151 7.32 13.84 -20.93
CA ALA A 151 7.58 14.27 -19.56
C ALA A 151 6.30 14.57 -18.76
N ASP A 152 5.20 14.94 -19.46
CA ASP A 152 3.91 15.24 -18.81
C ASP A 152 3.19 13.97 -18.31
N PHE A 153 3.66 12.80 -18.73
CA PHE A 153 3.12 11.49 -18.38
C PHE A 153 4.05 10.63 -17.54
N SER A 154 5.20 11.13 -17.19
CA SER A 154 6.07 10.42 -16.27
C SER A 154 5.46 10.53 -14.87
N PRO A 155 4.83 9.47 -14.34
CA PRO A 155 4.42 9.47 -12.95
C PRO A 155 5.67 9.74 -12.13
N ALA A 156 5.62 10.76 -11.27
CA ALA A 156 6.75 11.12 -10.44
C ALA A 156 7.14 9.95 -9.53
N ASP A 157 8.43 9.76 -9.31
CA ASP A 157 8.92 8.84 -8.30
C ASP A 157 8.29 9.21 -6.94
N ALA A 158 7.85 8.21 -6.19
CA ALA A 158 7.45 8.42 -4.81
C ALA A 158 8.67 8.78 -3.97
N ALA A 159 8.46 9.56 -2.94
CA ALA A 159 9.44 9.85 -1.89
C ALA A 159 9.00 9.18 -0.57
N ASP A 160 9.86 9.24 0.43
CA ASP A 160 9.53 8.81 1.79
C ASP A 160 8.29 9.55 2.33
N GLY A 161 7.36 8.80 2.90
CA GLY A 161 6.10 9.30 3.43
C GLY A 161 5.00 9.55 2.38
N ASP A 162 5.29 9.40 1.10
CA ASP A 162 4.24 9.54 0.07
C ASP A 162 3.22 8.40 0.15
N VAL A 163 1.96 8.75 -0.09
CA VAL A 163 0.89 7.78 -0.29
C VAL A 163 0.88 7.37 -1.76
N ILE A 164 0.99 6.09 -2.03
CA ILE A 164 1.13 5.51 -3.36
C ILE A 164 0.04 4.48 -3.64
N GLU A 165 -0.40 4.39 -4.90
CA GLU A 165 -1.32 3.34 -5.34
C GLU A 165 -0.55 2.06 -5.69
N VAL A 166 -0.92 0.96 -5.05
CA VAL A 166 -0.32 -0.36 -5.26
C VAL A 166 -1.41 -1.36 -5.63
N GLN A 167 -1.17 -2.13 -6.67
CA GLN A 167 -1.96 -3.34 -6.95
C GLN A 167 -1.39 -4.49 -6.16
N LEU A 168 -2.14 -5.01 -5.19
CA LEU A 168 -1.73 -6.15 -4.38
C LEU A 168 -1.63 -7.42 -5.24
N VAL A 169 -0.59 -8.24 -4.97
CA VAL A 169 -0.38 -9.54 -5.63
C VAL A 169 -0.38 -10.67 -4.59
N ASP A 170 -0.61 -11.91 -5.07
CA ASP A 170 -0.44 -13.13 -4.28
C ASP A 170 1.02 -13.60 -4.31
#